data_3a7533aebf547077b1e293eb29f6487c
#
_entry.id   3a7533aebf547077b1e293eb29f6487c
#
_cell.length_a   1.000
_cell.length_b   1.000
_cell.length_c   1.000
_cell.angle_alpha   90.00
_cell.angle_beta   90.00
_cell.angle_gamma   90.00
#
_symmetry.space_group_name_H-M   'P 1'
#
loop_
_entity.id
_entity.type
_entity.pdbx_description
1 polymer ?
#
loop_
_entity_poly.entity_id
_entity_poly.type
_entity_poly.pdbx_seq_one_letter_code
_entity_poly.pdbx_strand_id
1 'polypeptide(L)'
;MLTYALEKNGSRSLYTQLYDCIRRDILSGALPPRQKLPSKRALAQHLEVSVITVKTAYEQLAAEGYIYTVEKKGYYVSPVERPLPPADPPPLTPEKPAEPVFLDLATGSLDRSYFPFTVWSRLMRQTILEEDTELLRSTPYNGAPALRRAIAAHLRQFRAMDVDPEQIIIGAGTELLYTLIIQLLGRDKRYAVEDPGYGKIAKIYQAHQVPLCRVGLDGGGLDITLLRRQPADVVHISPSHHYPTGIVMPITRRQELLRWAAEQPERYILEDDYDSEFRFVGRPIPTLFSVSENQRVIYLNTFSKTIAPSIRISYMILPPQLLARYRERLGFYACTVSSFEQYTLARFLEQGRYEQHLNRMRTRYRQKRDAVIDAIGSSPLSGRVEVWEQDAGLHFLMHLHTELGDDALRQRAEAAGLRLALLSDYYSRPDTAPQHILVVNYAGIDMERLPEGLRRLAQIWEEPSCMTN
;
A
#
# COMPACT_ATOMS: atom_id res chain seq x y z
N MET A 1 2.07 -56.29 -22.87
CA MET A 1 0.90 -55.45 -23.15
C MET A 1 0.66 -54.57 -21.92
N LEU A 2 0.24 -53.32 -22.10
CA LEU A 2 0.01 -52.42 -20.93
C LEU A 2 -1.26 -52.87 -20.18
N THR A 3 -1.12 -53.13 -18.91
CA THR A 3 -2.25 -53.58 -18.05
C THR A 3 -2.45 -52.60 -16.90
N TYR A 4 -3.62 -51.98 -16.84
CA TYR A 4 -4.01 -51.00 -15.83
C TYR A 4 -5.34 -51.38 -15.19
N ALA A 5 -5.44 -51.23 -13.88
CA ALA A 5 -6.72 -51.36 -13.16
C ALA A 5 -7.46 -50.02 -13.29
N LEU A 6 -8.52 -50.00 -14.09
CA LEU A 6 -9.35 -48.84 -14.31
C LEU A 6 -10.71 -49.04 -13.57
N GLU A 7 -11.08 -48.07 -12.74
CA GLU A 7 -12.32 -48.10 -11.98
C GLU A 7 -13.49 -47.58 -12.84
N LYS A 8 -14.39 -48.51 -13.27
CA LYS A 8 -15.56 -48.17 -14.11
C LYS A 8 -16.59 -47.32 -13.40
N ASN A 9 -16.65 -47.35 -12.06
CA ASN A 9 -17.60 -46.60 -11.24
C ASN A 9 -16.97 -45.49 -10.38
N GLY A 10 -15.73 -45.08 -10.67
CA GLY A 10 -15.05 -44.04 -9.95
C GLY A 10 -15.49 -42.64 -10.36
N SER A 11 -15.11 -41.61 -9.58
CA SER A 11 -15.40 -40.18 -9.85
C SER A 11 -14.65 -39.63 -11.06
N ARG A 12 -13.63 -40.32 -11.56
CA ARG A 12 -12.82 -39.92 -12.71
C ARG A 12 -13.15 -40.71 -13.95
N SER A 13 -13.20 -40.05 -15.09
CA SER A 13 -13.47 -40.73 -16.37
C SER A 13 -12.38 -41.76 -16.71
N LEU A 14 -12.75 -42.84 -17.39
CA LEU A 14 -11.81 -43.90 -17.75
C LEU A 14 -10.64 -43.41 -18.62
N TYR A 15 -10.86 -42.44 -19.49
CA TYR A 15 -9.79 -41.87 -20.30
C TYR A 15 -8.77 -41.11 -19.48
N THR A 16 -9.21 -40.37 -18.47
CA THR A 16 -8.33 -39.63 -17.54
C THR A 16 -7.48 -40.60 -16.72
N GLN A 17 -8.09 -41.68 -16.20
CA GLN A 17 -7.36 -42.72 -15.47
C GLN A 17 -6.30 -43.37 -16.35
N LEU A 18 -6.64 -43.74 -17.60
CA LEU A 18 -5.71 -44.34 -18.56
C LEU A 18 -4.60 -43.40 -18.94
N TYR A 19 -4.92 -42.12 -19.16
CA TYR A 19 -3.96 -41.06 -19.41
C TYR A 19 -2.95 -40.92 -18.26
N ASP A 20 -3.46 -40.81 -17.00
CA ASP A 20 -2.59 -40.70 -15.83
C ASP A 20 -1.67 -41.90 -15.62
N CYS A 21 -2.15 -43.12 -15.90
CA CYS A 21 -1.36 -44.33 -15.82
C CYS A 21 -0.22 -44.34 -16.85
N ILE A 22 -0.52 -44.11 -18.12
CA ILE A 22 0.47 -44.09 -19.17
C ILE A 22 1.49 -42.96 -18.95
N ARG A 23 1.05 -41.76 -18.60
CA ARG A 23 1.90 -40.62 -18.28
C ARG A 23 2.86 -40.94 -17.14
N ARG A 24 2.37 -41.57 -16.06
CA ARG A 24 3.20 -42.00 -14.91
C ARG A 24 4.27 -42.98 -15.35
N ASP A 25 3.92 -43.98 -16.16
CA ASP A 25 4.86 -45.00 -16.67
C ASP A 25 5.93 -44.37 -17.58
N ILE A 26 5.58 -43.37 -18.38
CA ILE A 26 6.54 -42.62 -19.21
C ILE A 26 7.50 -41.84 -18.29
N LEU A 27 6.98 -41.10 -17.33
CA LEU A 27 7.78 -40.27 -16.43
C LEU A 27 8.68 -41.09 -15.49
N SER A 28 8.19 -42.23 -15.02
CA SER A 28 8.99 -43.18 -14.21
C SER A 28 10.04 -43.94 -15.03
N GLY A 29 9.90 -43.98 -16.37
CA GLY A 29 10.75 -44.75 -17.28
C GLY A 29 10.33 -46.22 -17.42
N ALA A 30 9.21 -46.63 -16.85
CA ALA A 30 8.62 -47.97 -17.10
C ALA A 30 8.24 -48.14 -18.56
N LEU A 31 7.88 -47.05 -19.23
CA LEU A 31 7.77 -46.94 -20.68
C LEU A 31 8.95 -46.13 -21.22
N PRO A 32 10.00 -46.77 -21.72
CA PRO A 32 11.20 -46.08 -22.18
C PRO A 32 10.94 -45.26 -23.47
N PRO A 33 11.77 -44.24 -23.74
CA PRO A 33 11.69 -43.46 -24.96
C PRO A 33 11.75 -44.31 -26.22
N ARG A 34 10.99 -43.93 -27.24
CA ARG A 34 10.84 -44.59 -28.53
C ARG A 34 10.16 -45.97 -28.48
N GLN A 35 9.67 -46.41 -27.33
CA GLN A 35 8.88 -47.63 -27.25
C GLN A 35 7.55 -47.44 -28.01
N LYS A 36 7.21 -48.46 -28.80
CA LYS A 36 5.93 -48.48 -29.51
C LYS A 36 4.82 -48.84 -28.55
N LEU A 37 3.76 -48.02 -28.52
CA LEU A 37 2.53 -48.31 -27.75
C LEU A 37 1.60 -49.23 -28.54
N PRO A 38 0.74 -50.01 -27.83
CA PRO A 38 -0.27 -50.85 -28.47
C PRO A 38 -1.20 -50.02 -29.35
N SER A 39 -1.78 -50.61 -30.38
CA SER A 39 -2.82 -49.92 -31.16
C SER A 39 -4.02 -49.62 -30.32
N LYS A 40 -4.75 -48.56 -30.66
CA LYS A 40 -5.97 -48.13 -29.90
C LYS A 40 -6.98 -49.28 -29.75
N ARG A 41 -7.15 -50.12 -30.80
CA ARG A 41 -8.06 -51.26 -30.77
C ARG A 41 -7.53 -52.38 -29.87
N ALA A 42 -6.25 -52.73 -29.97
CA ALA A 42 -5.65 -53.75 -29.16
C ALA A 42 -5.62 -53.42 -27.67
N LEU A 43 -5.34 -52.16 -27.30
CA LEU A 43 -5.35 -51.70 -25.89
C LEU A 43 -6.78 -51.65 -25.36
N ALA A 44 -7.73 -51.17 -26.17
CA ALA A 44 -9.14 -51.09 -25.78
C ALA A 44 -9.71 -52.49 -25.47
N GLN A 45 -9.41 -53.45 -26.31
CA GLN A 45 -9.83 -54.86 -26.12
C GLN A 45 -9.17 -55.46 -24.87
N HIS A 46 -7.87 -55.21 -24.66
CA HIS A 46 -7.12 -55.75 -23.51
C HIS A 46 -7.59 -55.20 -22.17
N LEU A 47 -7.94 -53.88 -22.11
CA LEU A 47 -8.39 -53.22 -20.91
C LEU A 47 -9.93 -53.23 -20.74
N GLU A 48 -10.65 -53.89 -21.66
CA GLU A 48 -12.12 -53.95 -21.68
C GLU A 48 -12.79 -52.58 -21.60
N VAL A 49 -12.25 -51.60 -22.34
CA VAL A 49 -12.77 -50.23 -22.46
C VAL A 49 -13.11 -49.89 -23.92
N SER A 50 -13.83 -48.77 -24.11
CA SER A 50 -14.15 -48.31 -25.47
C SER A 50 -12.90 -47.87 -26.24
N VAL A 51 -12.88 -48.05 -27.56
CA VAL A 51 -11.81 -47.54 -28.43
C VAL A 51 -11.72 -46.00 -28.33
N ILE A 52 -12.85 -45.31 -28.07
CA ILE A 52 -12.90 -43.87 -27.88
C ILE A 52 -12.13 -43.47 -26.62
N THR A 53 -12.27 -44.21 -25.52
CA THR A 53 -11.52 -43.98 -24.27
C THR A 53 -10.02 -43.97 -24.51
N VAL A 54 -9.50 -44.99 -25.19
CA VAL A 54 -8.06 -45.09 -25.54
C VAL A 54 -7.66 -44.01 -26.53
N LYS A 55 -8.51 -43.73 -27.51
CA LYS A 55 -8.27 -42.68 -28.49
C LYS A 55 -8.09 -41.32 -27.81
N THR A 56 -9.01 -40.93 -26.91
CA THR A 56 -8.96 -39.65 -26.19
C THR A 56 -7.72 -39.55 -25.29
N ALA A 57 -7.37 -40.63 -24.55
CA ALA A 57 -6.15 -40.69 -23.77
C ALA A 57 -4.88 -40.50 -24.59
N TYR A 58 -4.80 -41.15 -25.75
CA TYR A 58 -3.65 -41.05 -26.64
C TYR A 58 -3.58 -39.67 -27.32
N GLU A 59 -4.71 -39.10 -27.70
CA GLU A 59 -4.76 -37.74 -28.26
C GLU A 59 -4.29 -36.71 -27.25
N GLN A 60 -4.68 -36.85 -26.00
CA GLN A 60 -4.20 -35.99 -24.91
C GLN A 60 -2.70 -36.12 -24.66
N LEU A 61 -2.21 -37.38 -24.55
CA LEU A 61 -0.77 -37.66 -24.41
C LEU A 61 0.06 -37.13 -25.59
N ALA A 62 -0.50 -37.19 -26.80
CA ALA A 62 0.16 -36.67 -28.00
C ALA A 62 0.14 -35.15 -28.06
N ALA A 63 -0.98 -34.54 -27.68
CA ALA A 63 -1.10 -33.06 -27.57
C ALA A 63 -0.11 -32.47 -26.54
N GLU A 64 0.14 -33.20 -25.45
CA GLU A 64 1.09 -32.80 -24.40
C GLU A 64 2.52 -33.24 -24.69
N GLY A 65 2.76 -33.98 -25.80
CA GLY A 65 4.10 -34.39 -26.24
C GLY A 65 4.68 -35.60 -25.51
N TYR A 66 3.92 -36.30 -24.65
CA TYR A 66 4.38 -37.55 -24.02
C TYR A 66 4.53 -38.70 -25.01
N ILE A 67 3.74 -38.70 -26.06
CA ILE A 67 3.84 -39.65 -27.16
C ILE A 67 3.80 -38.92 -28.50
N TYR A 68 4.30 -39.52 -29.53
CA TYR A 68 4.22 -39.02 -30.93
C TYR A 68 3.72 -40.07 -31.89
N THR A 69 3.13 -39.60 -32.95
CA THR A 69 2.57 -40.46 -34.00
C THR A 69 3.57 -40.62 -35.17
N VAL A 70 3.80 -41.85 -35.60
CA VAL A 70 4.51 -42.13 -36.85
C VAL A 70 3.48 -42.64 -37.84
N GLU A 71 3.39 -41.98 -39.00
CA GLU A 71 2.40 -42.29 -40.02
C GLU A 71 2.45 -43.79 -40.40
N LYS A 72 1.28 -44.43 -40.41
CA LYS A 72 1.12 -45.88 -40.70
C LYS A 72 1.82 -46.84 -39.75
N LYS A 73 2.59 -46.35 -38.77
CA LYS A 73 3.34 -47.19 -37.80
C LYS A 73 2.77 -47.18 -36.39
N GLY A 74 2.04 -46.11 -36.00
CA GLY A 74 1.38 -46.03 -34.71
C GLY A 74 1.98 -45.00 -33.75
N TYR A 75 1.77 -45.17 -32.45
CA TYR A 75 2.15 -44.26 -31.38
C TYR A 75 3.44 -44.73 -30.70
N TYR A 76 4.29 -43.77 -30.34
CA TYR A 76 5.62 -44.01 -29.73
C TYR A 76 5.83 -43.06 -28.57
N VAL A 77 6.50 -43.50 -27.50
CA VAL A 77 6.89 -42.70 -26.37
C VAL A 77 7.92 -41.65 -26.76
N SER A 78 7.67 -40.40 -26.41
CA SER A 78 8.63 -39.31 -26.65
C SER A 78 9.84 -39.41 -25.71
N PRO A 79 11.01 -38.87 -26.08
CA PRO A 79 12.16 -38.76 -25.21
C PRO A 79 11.89 -37.61 -24.18
N VAL A 80 11.18 -37.95 -23.10
CA VAL A 80 10.90 -37.02 -22.02
C VAL A 80 11.99 -37.12 -20.96
N GLU A 81 12.61 -36.01 -20.61
CA GLU A 81 13.54 -35.97 -19.48
C GLU A 81 12.79 -36.26 -18.17
N ARG A 82 13.41 -37.05 -17.30
CA ARG A 82 12.80 -37.31 -15.97
C ARG A 82 12.74 -36.04 -15.18
N PRO A 83 11.60 -35.73 -14.57
CA PRO A 83 11.54 -34.63 -13.63
C PRO A 83 12.60 -34.84 -12.54
N LEU A 84 13.38 -33.82 -12.24
CA LEU A 84 14.18 -33.83 -11.03
C LEU A 84 13.26 -34.05 -9.82
N PRO A 85 13.67 -34.89 -8.83
CA PRO A 85 12.89 -34.99 -7.61
C PRO A 85 12.64 -33.58 -7.06
N PRO A 86 11.42 -33.27 -6.62
CA PRO A 86 11.14 -31.96 -6.03
C PRO A 86 12.12 -31.73 -4.89
N ALA A 87 12.86 -30.60 -4.94
CA ALA A 87 13.61 -30.18 -3.78
C ALA A 87 12.59 -30.03 -2.63
N ASP A 88 12.93 -30.54 -1.46
CA ASP A 88 12.08 -30.32 -0.29
C ASP A 88 11.82 -28.82 -0.14
N PRO A 89 10.57 -28.37 -0.16
CA PRO A 89 10.31 -26.95 0.02
C PRO A 89 10.88 -26.51 1.37
N PRO A 90 11.53 -25.36 1.45
CA PRO A 90 11.98 -24.84 2.73
C PRO A 90 10.79 -24.80 3.71
N PRO A 91 10.97 -25.19 4.96
CA PRO A 91 9.88 -25.21 5.92
C PRO A 91 9.27 -23.80 6.00
N LEU A 92 7.97 -23.70 5.70
CA LEU A 92 7.21 -22.48 5.93
C LEU A 92 7.23 -22.22 7.43
N THR A 93 8.00 -21.23 7.87
CA THR A 93 7.95 -20.77 9.25
C THR A 93 6.61 -20.08 9.45
N PRO A 94 5.71 -20.62 10.29
CA PRO A 94 4.44 -19.94 10.55
C PRO A 94 4.73 -18.57 11.17
N GLU A 95 4.11 -17.52 10.66
CA GLU A 95 4.14 -16.22 11.33
C GLU A 95 3.64 -16.42 12.78
N LYS A 96 4.43 -15.93 13.75
CA LYS A 96 3.99 -15.93 15.14
C LYS A 96 2.67 -15.16 15.22
N PRO A 97 1.62 -15.74 15.85
CA PRO A 97 0.40 -14.99 16.12
C PRO A 97 0.77 -13.68 16.83
N ALA A 98 0.28 -12.55 16.35
CA ALA A 98 0.49 -11.28 17.03
C ALA A 98 -0.09 -11.38 18.45
N GLU A 99 0.68 -11.01 19.46
CA GLU A 99 0.17 -10.96 20.82
C GLU A 99 -1.02 -9.99 20.91
N PRO A 100 -2.06 -10.33 21.68
CA PRO A 100 -3.24 -9.49 21.77
C PRO A 100 -2.90 -8.14 22.42
N VAL A 101 -3.00 -7.07 21.64
CA VAL A 101 -2.79 -5.70 22.11
C VAL A 101 -4.04 -5.22 22.83
N PHE A 102 -3.91 -4.79 24.09
CA PHE A 102 -5.02 -4.23 24.86
C PHE A 102 -5.41 -2.82 24.35
N LEU A 103 -4.41 -1.95 24.17
CA LEU A 103 -4.60 -0.60 23.61
C LEU A 103 -3.50 -0.27 22.61
N ASP A 104 -3.89 0.15 21.42
CA ASP A 104 -2.97 0.56 20.35
C ASP A 104 -3.00 2.09 20.21
N LEU A 105 -1.89 2.75 20.55
CA LEU A 105 -1.67 4.18 20.37
C LEU A 105 -0.85 4.49 19.11
N ALA A 106 -0.29 3.46 18.47
CA ALA A 106 0.62 3.58 17.34
C ALA A 106 -0.07 3.57 15.99
N THR A 107 -1.13 2.74 15.84
CA THR A 107 -1.73 2.47 14.54
C THR A 107 -2.91 3.41 14.27
N GLY A 108 -2.81 4.20 13.21
CA GLY A 108 -3.89 5.06 12.74
C GLY A 108 -5.00 4.30 12.01
N SER A 109 -5.66 3.34 12.67
CA SER A 109 -6.80 2.63 12.10
C SER A 109 -8.03 3.54 12.05
N LEU A 110 -8.91 3.34 11.05
CA LEU A 110 -10.18 4.06 10.97
C LEU A 110 -11.26 3.31 11.76
N ASP A 111 -12.10 4.04 12.47
CA ASP A 111 -13.31 3.52 13.07
C ASP A 111 -14.31 3.09 11.99
N ARG A 112 -14.80 1.84 12.04
CA ARG A 112 -15.77 1.30 11.08
C ARG A 112 -17.03 2.17 10.94
N SER A 113 -17.45 2.83 12.01
CA SER A 113 -18.65 3.70 12.03
C SER A 113 -18.49 4.95 11.15
N TYR A 114 -17.27 5.26 10.72
CA TYR A 114 -17.01 6.47 9.92
C TYR A 114 -17.16 6.23 8.42
N PHE A 115 -17.03 5.00 7.95
CA PHE A 115 -17.22 4.72 6.52
C PHE A 115 -18.70 4.85 6.14
N PRO A 116 -19.03 5.58 5.06
CA PRO A 116 -20.41 5.85 4.67
C PRO A 116 -21.05 4.68 3.87
N PHE A 117 -21.15 3.49 4.47
CA PHE A 117 -21.60 2.24 3.83
C PHE A 117 -22.87 2.39 3.00
N THR A 118 -23.92 3.01 3.57
CA THR A 118 -25.21 3.17 2.89
C THR A 118 -25.11 4.05 1.63
N VAL A 119 -24.35 5.13 1.71
CA VAL A 119 -24.15 6.04 0.58
C VAL A 119 -23.29 5.36 -0.48
N TRP A 120 -22.18 4.74 -0.07
CA TRP A 120 -21.24 4.07 -0.96
C TRP A 120 -21.92 2.92 -1.73
N SER A 121 -22.64 2.03 -1.02
CA SER A 121 -23.33 0.90 -1.65
C SER A 121 -24.42 1.34 -2.64
N ARG A 122 -25.14 2.42 -2.33
CA ARG A 122 -26.13 3.00 -3.25
C ARG A 122 -25.46 3.55 -4.52
N LEU A 123 -24.36 4.29 -4.38
CA LEU A 123 -23.63 4.85 -5.52
C LEU A 123 -22.97 3.74 -6.37
N MET A 124 -22.42 2.70 -5.74
CA MET A 124 -21.88 1.55 -6.44
C MET A 124 -22.95 0.84 -7.26
N ARG A 125 -24.14 0.61 -6.68
CA ARG A 125 -25.27 0.02 -7.40
C ARG A 125 -25.70 0.90 -8.58
N GLN A 126 -25.78 2.21 -8.38
CA GLN A 126 -26.09 3.16 -9.45
C GLN A 126 -25.05 3.11 -10.57
N THR A 127 -23.77 3.07 -10.23
CA THR A 127 -22.66 2.92 -11.17
C THR A 127 -22.81 1.65 -12.02
N ILE A 128 -23.11 0.52 -11.40
CA ILE A 128 -23.29 -0.76 -12.12
C ILE A 128 -24.46 -0.71 -13.11
N LEU A 129 -25.52 0.02 -12.78
CA LEU A 129 -26.74 0.08 -13.61
C LEU A 129 -26.61 1.10 -14.77
N GLU A 130 -25.79 2.14 -14.63
CA GLU A 130 -25.73 3.24 -15.59
C GLU A 130 -24.46 3.24 -16.47
N GLU A 131 -23.36 2.61 -16.01
CA GLU A 131 -22.06 2.62 -16.68
C GLU A 131 -21.64 1.23 -17.20
N ASP A 132 -22.59 0.37 -17.52
CA ASP A 132 -22.36 -1.05 -17.85
C ASP A 132 -21.26 -1.27 -18.91
N THR A 133 -21.28 -0.49 -19.99
CA THR A 133 -20.31 -0.56 -21.08
C THR A 133 -18.93 -0.06 -20.67
N GLU A 134 -18.83 1.05 -19.93
CA GLU A 134 -17.57 1.64 -19.51
C GLU A 134 -16.88 0.79 -18.42
N LEU A 135 -17.65 0.14 -17.55
CA LEU A 135 -17.12 -0.74 -16.52
C LEU A 135 -16.40 -1.97 -17.08
N LEU A 136 -16.79 -2.43 -18.27
CA LEU A 136 -16.18 -3.59 -18.94
C LEU A 136 -14.96 -3.23 -19.81
N ARG A 137 -14.69 -1.95 -20.00
CA ARG A 137 -13.51 -1.49 -20.74
C ARG A 137 -12.28 -1.42 -19.87
N SER A 138 -11.12 -1.63 -20.48
CA SER A 138 -9.84 -1.38 -19.81
C SER A 138 -9.72 0.11 -19.48
N THR A 139 -9.46 0.43 -18.22
CA THR A 139 -9.28 1.81 -17.76
C THR A 139 -7.99 2.40 -18.36
N PRO A 140 -8.01 3.63 -18.89
CA PRO A 140 -6.82 4.31 -19.38
C PRO A 140 -5.70 4.36 -18.32
N TYR A 141 -4.46 4.45 -18.76
CA TYR A 141 -3.27 4.47 -17.88
C TYR A 141 -3.34 5.51 -16.76
N ASN A 142 -4.01 6.63 -16.98
CA ASN A 142 -4.17 7.73 -16.04
C ASN A 142 -5.49 7.67 -15.23
N GLY A 143 -6.29 6.62 -15.40
CA GLY A 143 -7.56 6.44 -14.69
C GLY A 143 -8.78 6.91 -15.47
N ALA A 144 -9.95 6.60 -14.91
CA ALA A 144 -11.24 6.94 -15.52
C ALA A 144 -11.41 8.47 -15.71
N PRO A 145 -11.78 8.94 -16.90
CA PRO A 145 -11.95 10.37 -17.16
C PRO A 145 -12.95 11.05 -16.23
N ALA A 146 -14.02 10.34 -15.83
CA ALA A 146 -15.01 10.86 -14.89
C ALA A 146 -14.38 11.16 -13.53
N LEU A 147 -13.56 10.25 -12.97
CA LEU A 147 -12.90 10.47 -11.69
C LEU A 147 -11.89 11.63 -11.77
N ARG A 148 -11.08 11.69 -12.82
CA ARG A 148 -10.11 12.77 -13.01
C ARG A 148 -10.77 14.15 -13.07
N ARG A 149 -11.88 14.28 -13.79
CA ARG A 149 -12.70 15.51 -13.83
C ARG A 149 -13.31 15.85 -12.46
N ALA A 150 -13.84 14.85 -11.75
CA ALA A 150 -14.40 15.06 -10.42
C ALA A 150 -13.33 15.52 -9.41
N ILE A 151 -12.12 14.93 -9.46
CA ILE A 151 -10.99 15.38 -8.63
C ILE A 151 -10.56 16.80 -8.99
N ALA A 152 -10.41 17.13 -10.27
CA ALA A 152 -10.04 18.49 -10.70
C ALA A 152 -11.07 19.55 -10.23
N ALA A 153 -12.36 19.24 -10.35
CA ALA A 153 -13.44 20.10 -9.85
C ALA A 153 -13.38 20.28 -8.32
N HIS A 154 -13.16 19.21 -7.57
CA HIS A 154 -12.97 19.25 -6.11
C HIS A 154 -11.76 20.11 -5.71
N LEU A 155 -10.61 19.92 -6.35
CA LEU A 155 -9.38 20.67 -6.08
C LEU A 155 -9.57 22.17 -6.36
N ARG A 156 -10.22 22.52 -7.46
CA ARG A 156 -10.55 23.92 -7.78
C ARG A 156 -11.45 24.55 -6.71
N GLN A 157 -12.50 23.85 -6.30
CA GLN A 157 -13.49 24.38 -5.37
C GLN A 157 -12.96 24.49 -3.94
N PHE A 158 -12.20 23.52 -3.45
CA PHE A 158 -11.85 23.40 -2.03
C PHE A 158 -10.38 23.65 -1.71
N ARG A 159 -9.50 23.62 -2.72
CA ARG A 159 -8.04 23.79 -2.55
C ARG A 159 -7.46 24.96 -3.35
N ALA A 160 -8.29 25.69 -4.10
CA ALA A 160 -7.87 26.74 -5.03
C ALA A 160 -6.76 26.27 -6.02
N MET A 161 -6.82 24.98 -6.43
CA MET A 161 -5.89 24.39 -7.38
C MET A 161 -6.62 24.21 -8.73
N ASP A 162 -6.21 24.97 -9.74
CA ASP A 162 -6.71 24.81 -11.09
C ASP A 162 -5.84 23.82 -11.86
N VAL A 163 -6.35 22.62 -12.07
CA VAL A 163 -5.62 21.48 -12.64
C VAL A 163 -6.37 20.94 -13.84
N ASP A 164 -5.65 20.72 -14.96
CA ASP A 164 -6.20 19.97 -16.08
C ASP A 164 -6.38 18.50 -15.66
N PRO A 165 -7.59 17.90 -15.83
CA PRO A 165 -7.83 16.49 -15.58
C PRO A 165 -6.81 15.54 -16.24
N GLU A 166 -6.19 15.95 -17.37
CA GLU A 166 -5.16 15.15 -18.03
C GLU A 166 -3.84 15.07 -17.26
N GLN A 167 -3.58 16.00 -16.34
CA GLN A 167 -2.40 15.96 -15.46
C GLN A 167 -2.57 14.98 -14.29
N ILE A 168 -3.78 14.50 -14.05
CA ILE A 168 -4.10 13.61 -12.92
C ILE A 168 -3.87 12.16 -13.32
N ILE A 169 -3.06 11.46 -12.52
CA ILE A 169 -2.79 10.02 -12.66
C ILE A 169 -3.33 9.32 -11.41
N ILE A 170 -4.27 8.40 -11.62
CA ILE A 170 -4.86 7.58 -10.55
C ILE A 170 -4.02 6.32 -10.33
N GLY A 171 -3.81 5.95 -9.07
CA GLY A 171 -3.07 4.73 -8.70
C GLY A 171 -3.61 4.03 -7.46
N ALA A 172 -3.32 2.75 -7.34
CA ALA A 172 -3.74 1.90 -6.21
C ALA A 172 -2.91 2.14 -4.95
N GLY A 173 -3.03 3.34 -4.38
CA GLY A 173 -2.28 3.81 -3.22
C GLY A 173 -1.02 4.58 -3.60
N THR A 174 -0.52 5.38 -2.65
CA THR A 174 0.67 6.23 -2.85
C THR A 174 1.94 5.43 -3.11
N GLU A 175 2.06 4.23 -2.55
CA GLU A 175 3.20 3.33 -2.76
C GLU A 175 3.44 3.01 -4.23
N LEU A 176 2.36 2.74 -4.98
CA LEU A 176 2.45 2.55 -6.43
C LEU A 176 2.82 3.83 -7.16
N LEU A 177 2.26 4.96 -6.72
CA LEU A 177 2.59 6.26 -7.33
C LEU A 177 4.08 6.60 -7.15
N TYR A 178 4.68 6.32 -5.98
CA TYR A 178 6.13 6.49 -5.79
C TYR A 178 6.93 5.61 -6.76
N THR A 179 6.50 4.35 -6.96
CA THR A 179 7.11 3.45 -7.95
C THR A 179 7.04 4.01 -9.37
N LEU A 180 5.90 4.55 -9.77
CA LEU A 180 5.71 5.17 -11.09
C LEU A 180 6.55 6.45 -11.23
N ILE A 181 6.69 7.25 -10.18
CA ILE A 181 7.55 8.44 -10.16
C ILE A 181 9.02 8.06 -10.34
N ILE A 182 9.49 7.02 -9.66
CA ILE A 182 10.86 6.51 -9.83
C ILE A 182 11.10 6.08 -11.29
N GLN A 183 10.15 5.38 -11.90
CA GLN A 183 10.25 4.98 -13.31
C GLN A 183 10.22 6.19 -14.26
N LEU A 184 9.43 7.22 -13.92
CA LEU A 184 9.29 8.43 -14.72
C LEU A 184 10.54 9.29 -14.68
N LEU A 185 11.05 9.58 -13.48
CA LEU A 185 12.17 10.50 -13.27
C LEU A 185 13.53 9.84 -13.53
N GLY A 186 13.66 8.55 -13.17
CA GLY A 186 14.88 7.75 -13.35
C GLY A 186 15.40 7.17 -12.04
N ARG A 187 16.00 5.97 -12.13
CA ARG A 187 16.64 5.30 -10.99
C ARG A 187 18.03 5.84 -10.66
N ASP A 188 18.62 6.59 -11.57
CA ASP A 188 19.89 7.29 -11.43
C ASP A 188 19.77 8.59 -10.63
N LYS A 189 18.56 9.12 -10.48
CA LYS A 189 18.29 10.31 -9.68
C LYS A 189 18.52 10.04 -8.19
N ARG A 190 19.00 11.08 -7.49
CA ARG A 190 19.19 11.05 -6.03
C ARG A 190 17.99 11.61 -5.33
N TYR A 191 17.33 10.74 -4.56
CA TYR A 191 16.12 11.09 -3.82
C TYR A 191 16.48 11.50 -2.39
N ALA A 192 15.96 12.63 -1.94
CA ALA A 192 16.08 13.10 -0.56
C ALA A 192 14.74 12.87 0.15
N VAL A 193 14.79 12.38 1.39
CA VAL A 193 13.63 12.22 2.28
C VAL A 193 13.90 12.90 3.61
N GLU A 194 12.83 13.28 4.29
CA GLU A 194 12.86 13.86 5.63
C GLU A 194 13.35 12.85 6.68
N ASP A 195 14.11 13.32 7.67
CA ASP A 195 14.61 12.52 8.80
C ASP A 195 14.51 13.33 10.11
N PRO A 196 13.57 13.02 11.02
CA PRO A 196 12.67 11.86 10.99
C PRO A 196 11.67 11.92 9.85
N GLY A 197 11.11 10.78 9.48
CA GLY A 197 10.11 10.70 8.41
C GLY A 197 9.39 9.36 8.37
N TYR A 198 8.39 9.26 7.52
CA TYR A 198 7.65 8.01 7.36
C TYR A 198 8.55 6.92 6.75
N GLY A 199 9.04 6.03 7.59
CA GLY A 199 10.05 5.02 7.24
C GLY A 199 9.70 4.14 6.02
N LYS A 200 8.42 3.98 5.69
CA LYS A 200 7.98 3.24 4.51
C LYS A 200 8.41 3.89 3.20
N ILE A 201 8.44 5.22 3.13
CA ILE A 201 8.91 5.95 1.96
C ILE A 201 10.37 5.58 1.66
N ALA A 202 11.23 5.65 2.66
CA ALA A 202 12.64 5.29 2.51
C ALA A 202 12.82 3.81 2.11
N LYS A 203 12.03 2.89 2.69
CA LYS A 203 12.04 1.46 2.32
C LYS A 203 11.65 1.23 0.87
N ILE A 204 10.66 1.97 0.35
CA ILE A 204 10.26 1.89 -1.07
C ILE A 204 11.40 2.34 -1.97
N TYR A 205 12.04 3.48 -1.69
CA TYR A 205 13.18 3.95 -2.47
C TYR A 205 14.35 2.95 -2.43
N GLN A 206 14.66 2.39 -1.26
CA GLN A 206 15.69 1.36 -1.11
C GLN A 206 15.35 0.08 -1.90
N ALA A 207 14.10 -0.38 -1.86
CA ALA A 207 13.65 -1.54 -2.63
C ALA A 207 13.79 -1.34 -4.15
N HIS A 208 13.69 -0.09 -4.62
CA HIS A 208 13.93 0.27 -6.02
C HIS A 208 15.42 0.54 -6.34
N GLN A 209 16.31 0.40 -5.34
CA GLN A 209 17.77 0.60 -5.48
C GLN A 209 18.15 2.00 -6.01
N VAL A 210 17.36 3.02 -5.68
CA VAL A 210 17.69 4.40 -6.04
C VAL A 210 18.62 5.03 -5.01
N PRO A 211 19.54 5.92 -5.41
CA PRO A 211 20.36 6.69 -4.48
C PRO A 211 19.47 7.52 -3.55
N LEU A 212 19.60 7.29 -2.24
CA LEU A 212 18.78 7.92 -1.20
C LEU A 212 19.65 8.70 -0.23
N CYS A 213 19.30 9.96 0.03
CA CYS A 213 19.84 10.71 1.14
C CYS A 213 18.74 11.13 2.12
N ARG A 214 19.11 11.32 3.37
CA ARG A 214 18.23 11.76 4.45
C ARG A 214 18.59 13.16 4.85
N VAL A 215 17.59 14.00 5.05
CA VAL A 215 17.76 15.43 5.36
C VAL A 215 17.04 15.72 6.67
N GLY A 216 17.79 16.22 7.65
CA GLY A 216 17.26 16.60 8.95
C GLY A 216 16.23 17.72 8.87
N LEU A 217 15.45 17.84 9.93
CA LEU A 217 14.45 18.89 10.09
C LEU A 217 14.93 19.95 11.09
N ASP A 218 14.37 21.16 10.95
CA ASP A 218 14.36 22.20 11.97
C ASP A 218 12.92 22.57 12.35
N GLY A 219 12.70 23.62 13.12
CA GLY A 219 11.36 24.07 13.50
C GLY A 219 10.43 24.47 12.34
N GLY A 220 10.95 24.61 11.14
CA GLY A 220 10.19 24.89 9.90
C GLY A 220 10.02 23.71 8.95
N GLY A 221 10.37 22.50 9.37
CA GLY A 221 10.35 21.29 8.55
C GLY A 221 11.72 21.00 7.94
N LEU A 222 11.78 20.44 6.74
CA LEU A 222 13.05 20.05 6.08
C LEU A 222 14.04 21.21 6.01
N ASP A 223 15.26 20.99 6.57
CA ASP A 223 16.33 22.00 6.59
C ASP A 223 16.90 22.20 5.19
N ILE A 224 16.66 23.37 4.62
CA ILE A 224 17.13 23.71 3.27
C ILE A 224 18.66 23.84 3.19
N THR A 225 19.33 24.19 4.30
CA THR A 225 20.78 24.29 4.36
C THR A 225 21.40 22.90 4.27
N LEU A 226 20.83 21.93 4.96
CA LEU A 226 21.25 20.53 4.86
C LEU A 226 20.93 19.94 3.50
N LEU A 227 19.73 20.23 2.93
CA LEU A 227 19.37 19.79 1.58
C LEU A 227 20.36 20.29 0.52
N ARG A 228 20.78 21.57 0.59
CA ARG A 228 21.74 22.15 -0.37
C ARG A 228 23.13 21.51 -0.32
N ARG A 229 23.50 20.90 0.81
CA ARG A 229 24.75 20.13 0.97
C ARG A 229 24.66 18.72 0.38
N GLN A 230 23.45 18.25 0.11
CA GLN A 230 23.23 16.95 -0.50
C GLN A 230 23.16 17.07 -2.02
N PRO A 231 23.68 16.09 -2.76
CA PRO A 231 23.55 16.06 -4.22
C PRO A 231 22.17 15.54 -4.65
N ALA A 232 21.09 16.14 -4.13
CA ALA A 232 19.72 15.71 -4.37
C ALA A 232 19.15 16.27 -5.68
N ASP A 233 18.45 15.42 -6.43
CA ASP A 233 17.69 15.79 -7.63
C ASP A 233 16.19 15.86 -7.32
N VAL A 234 15.71 15.01 -6.41
CA VAL A 234 14.31 14.93 -6.03
C VAL A 234 14.20 14.98 -4.52
N VAL A 235 13.32 15.81 -3.99
CA VAL A 235 13.01 15.85 -2.56
C VAL A 235 11.57 15.45 -2.30
N HIS A 236 11.35 14.51 -1.37
CA HIS A 236 10.03 14.03 -0.98
C HIS A 236 9.71 14.55 0.42
N ILE A 237 8.65 15.34 0.54
CA ILE A 237 8.26 16.08 1.75
C ILE A 237 6.76 16.04 1.98
N SER A 238 6.35 16.24 3.25
CA SER A 238 4.95 16.36 3.66
C SER A 238 4.71 17.73 4.32
N PRO A 239 4.64 18.82 3.54
CA PRO A 239 4.74 20.19 4.06
C PRO A 239 3.45 20.69 4.74
N SER A 240 2.30 20.07 4.47
CA SER A 240 1.01 20.46 5.06
C SER A 240 0.83 19.96 6.49
N HIS A 241 1.41 18.80 6.78
CA HIS A 241 1.41 18.17 8.09
C HIS A 241 2.47 17.06 8.08
N HIS A 242 3.65 17.36 8.60
CA HIS A 242 4.76 16.41 8.57
C HIS A 242 4.52 15.21 9.48
N TYR A 243 4.69 14.00 8.97
CA TYR A 243 4.68 12.79 9.78
C TYR A 243 6.11 12.31 10.07
N PRO A 244 6.49 12.10 11.36
CA PRO A 244 5.62 12.03 12.53
C PRO A 244 5.55 13.32 13.38
N THR A 245 6.27 14.40 13.04
CA THR A 245 6.48 15.52 13.93
C THR A 245 5.29 16.48 14.07
N GLY A 246 4.30 16.44 13.16
CA GLY A 246 3.18 17.37 13.15
C GLY A 246 3.52 18.77 12.59
N ILE A 247 4.78 19.05 12.29
CA ILE A 247 5.24 20.35 11.80
C ILE A 247 4.47 20.75 10.53
N VAL A 248 3.99 21.97 10.51
CA VAL A 248 3.40 22.62 9.34
C VAL A 248 4.44 23.57 8.74
N MET A 249 4.91 23.27 7.53
CA MET A 249 5.95 24.04 6.87
C MET A 249 5.49 25.47 6.55
N PRO A 250 6.18 26.53 7.05
CA PRO A 250 5.82 27.91 6.80
C PRO A 250 6.08 28.32 5.34
N ILE A 251 5.39 29.35 4.88
CA ILE A 251 5.48 29.82 3.49
C ILE A 251 6.91 30.22 3.08
N THR A 252 7.69 30.73 4.00
CA THR A 252 9.10 31.08 3.75
C THR A 252 9.93 29.88 3.33
N ARG A 253 9.79 28.75 4.07
CA ARG A 253 10.47 27.49 3.76
C ARG A 253 9.95 26.88 2.44
N ARG A 254 8.65 26.98 2.15
CA ARG A 254 8.07 26.56 0.87
C ARG A 254 8.70 27.31 -0.31
N GLN A 255 8.87 28.63 -0.17
CA GLN A 255 9.53 29.44 -1.19
C GLN A 255 11.02 29.11 -1.36
N GLU A 256 11.72 28.79 -0.27
CA GLU A 256 13.12 28.33 -0.34
C GLU A 256 13.26 27.01 -1.10
N LEU A 257 12.35 26.06 -0.87
CA LEU A 257 12.30 24.80 -1.60
C LEU A 257 11.98 24.99 -3.09
N LEU A 258 11.02 25.86 -3.41
CA LEU A 258 10.69 26.18 -4.81
C LEU A 258 11.88 26.83 -5.53
N ARG A 259 12.63 27.71 -4.85
CA ARG A 259 13.90 28.27 -5.41
C ARG A 259 14.94 27.18 -5.61
N TRP A 260 15.14 26.29 -4.62
CA TRP A 260 16.06 25.15 -4.75
C TRP A 260 15.72 24.28 -5.97
N ALA A 261 14.44 23.99 -6.20
CA ALA A 261 14.02 23.23 -7.37
C ALA A 261 14.24 23.97 -8.69
N ALA A 262 14.14 25.33 -8.68
CA ALA A 262 14.36 26.14 -9.85
C ALA A 262 15.85 26.27 -10.24
N GLU A 263 16.79 26.03 -9.31
CA GLU A 263 18.24 26.16 -9.55
C GLU A 263 18.78 25.18 -10.60
N GLN A 264 18.10 24.05 -10.80
CA GLN A 264 18.50 23.04 -11.80
C GLN A 264 17.28 22.48 -12.55
N PRO A 265 17.37 22.24 -13.85
CA PRO A 265 16.22 21.89 -14.70
C PRO A 265 15.58 20.52 -14.39
N GLU A 266 16.33 19.60 -13.82
CA GLU A 266 15.87 18.23 -13.52
C GLU A 266 15.59 17.99 -12.01
N ARG A 267 15.52 19.06 -11.20
CA ARG A 267 15.09 18.97 -9.81
C ARG A 267 13.58 19.00 -9.68
N TYR A 268 13.05 18.15 -8.81
CA TYR A 268 11.63 18.06 -8.52
C TYR A 268 11.36 17.94 -7.02
N ILE A 269 10.20 18.45 -6.61
CA ILE A 269 9.64 18.28 -5.26
C ILE A 269 8.45 17.34 -5.37
N LEU A 270 8.43 16.28 -4.54
CA LEU A 270 7.27 15.44 -4.32
C LEU A 270 6.57 15.95 -3.07
N GLU A 271 5.41 16.56 -3.25
CA GLU A 271 4.56 17.05 -2.16
C GLU A 271 3.53 15.99 -1.80
N ASP A 272 3.77 15.27 -0.70
CA ASP A 272 2.85 14.25 -0.18
C ASP A 272 1.86 14.87 0.80
N ASP A 273 0.63 15.06 0.34
CA ASP A 273 -0.45 15.72 1.05
C ASP A 273 -1.50 14.70 1.51
N TYR A 274 -1.13 13.86 2.49
CA TYR A 274 -1.87 12.65 2.86
C TYR A 274 -3.05 12.86 3.81
N ASP A 275 -3.12 13.95 4.59
CA ASP A 275 -4.13 14.19 5.62
C ASP A 275 -4.51 15.68 5.84
N SER A 276 -4.15 16.56 4.93
CA SER A 276 -4.42 18.01 5.02
C SER A 276 -5.90 18.39 5.10
N GLU A 277 -6.79 17.47 4.74
CA GLU A 277 -8.23 17.61 4.93
C GLU A 277 -8.61 17.70 6.43
N PHE A 278 -7.79 17.19 7.35
CA PHE A 278 -8.02 17.15 8.80
C PHE A 278 -7.31 18.27 9.53
N ARG A 279 -7.44 19.50 9.03
CA ARG A 279 -7.04 20.71 9.76
C ARG A 279 -8.21 21.21 10.59
N PHE A 280 -7.97 21.38 11.91
CA PHE A 280 -9.04 21.76 12.88
C PHE A 280 -9.05 23.25 13.18
N VAL A 281 -7.94 23.94 12.94
CA VAL A 281 -7.77 25.37 13.22
C VAL A 281 -7.35 26.10 11.94
N GLY A 282 -8.01 27.21 11.63
CA GLY A 282 -7.68 28.06 10.49
C GLY A 282 -8.20 27.55 9.14
N ARG A 283 -7.73 28.18 8.06
CA ARG A 283 -8.05 27.81 6.68
C ARG A 283 -7.04 26.76 6.16
N PRO A 284 -7.42 25.99 5.13
CA PRO A 284 -6.45 25.13 4.43
C PRO A 284 -5.21 25.91 3.99
N ILE A 285 -4.04 25.33 4.18
CA ILE A 285 -2.77 25.96 3.76
C ILE A 285 -2.61 25.72 2.26
N PRO A 286 -2.22 26.75 1.47
CA PRO A 286 -1.90 26.55 0.07
C PRO A 286 -0.79 25.51 -0.10
N THR A 287 -0.92 24.61 -1.07
CA THR A 287 0.09 23.60 -1.37
C THR A 287 1.31 24.23 -2.06
N LEU A 288 2.48 23.58 -2.03
CA LEU A 288 3.61 24.00 -2.86
C LEU A 288 3.22 23.98 -4.35
N PHE A 289 2.45 22.95 -4.75
CA PHE A 289 1.95 22.84 -6.11
C PHE A 289 1.15 24.08 -6.52
N SER A 290 0.21 24.55 -5.65
CA SER A 290 -0.64 25.71 -5.98
C SER A 290 0.10 27.06 -6.04
N VAL A 291 1.23 27.19 -5.35
CA VAL A 291 2.05 28.41 -5.35
C VAL A 291 3.30 28.29 -6.24
N SER A 292 3.45 27.18 -6.94
CA SER A 292 4.61 26.89 -7.79
C SER A 292 4.43 27.48 -9.20
N GLU A 293 5.16 28.53 -9.52
CA GLU A 293 5.23 29.10 -10.88
C GLU A 293 6.16 28.29 -11.81
N ASN A 294 7.11 27.55 -11.26
CA ASN A 294 8.17 26.87 -12.02
C ASN A 294 7.83 25.46 -12.47
N GLN A 295 6.63 24.97 -12.14
CA GLN A 295 6.14 23.62 -12.50
C GLN A 295 7.11 22.48 -12.12
N ARG A 296 7.74 22.57 -10.94
CA ARG A 296 8.71 21.57 -10.42
C ARG A 296 8.14 20.72 -9.30
N VAL A 297 6.85 20.85 -9.00
CA VAL A 297 6.18 20.10 -7.94
C VAL A 297 5.31 18.99 -8.55
N ILE A 298 5.49 17.77 -8.08
CA ILE A 298 4.57 16.65 -8.27
C ILE A 298 3.76 16.57 -6.99
N TYR A 299 2.46 16.78 -7.09
CA TYR A 299 1.54 16.71 -5.95
C TYR A 299 0.96 15.31 -5.83
N LEU A 300 0.90 14.79 -4.61
CA LEU A 300 0.30 13.49 -4.30
C LEU A 300 -0.77 13.65 -3.22
N ASN A 301 -1.85 12.90 -3.35
CA ASN A 301 -2.91 12.81 -2.34
C ASN A 301 -3.58 11.43 -2.36
N THR A 302 -4.30 11.10 -1.28
CA THR A 302 -4.92 9.79 -1.11
C THR A 302 -6.29 9.86 -0.47
N PHE A 303 -7.23 9.07 -0.96
CA PHE A 303 -8.53 8.84 -0.32
C PHE A 303 -8.47 7.81 0.82
N SER A 304 -7.32 7.16 1.01
CA SER A 304 -7.14 6.13 2.05
C SER A 304 -7.32 6.66 3.48
N LYS A 305 -6.98 7.93 3.73
CA LYS A 305 -7.13 8.56 5.04
C LYS A 305 -8.49 9.20 5.24
N THR A 306 -9.13 9.63 4.15
CA THR A 306 -10.40 10.36 4.19
C THR A 306 -11.63 9.47 4.03
N ILE A 307 -11.50 8.30 3.39
CA ILE A 307 -12.61 7.36 3.19
C ILE A 307 -12.33 6.03 3.90
N ALA A 308 -11.35 5.25 3.45
CA ALA A 308 -10.91 4.01 4.10
C ALA A 308 -9.55 3.56 3.54
N PRO A 309 -8.67 2.95 4.36
CA PRO A 309 -7.39 2.42 3.90
C PRO A 309 -7.54 1.34 2.81
N SER A 310 -8.64 0.58 2.84
CA SER A 310 -8.93 -0.50 1.90
C SER A 310 -9.36 -0.04 0.51
N ILE A 311 -9.80 1.22 0.35
CA ILE A 311 -10.24 1.73 -0.96
C ILE A 311 -9.09 1.85 -1.95
N ARG A 312 -7.87 2.01 -1.45
CA ARG A 312 -6.62 2.05 -2.23
C ARG A 312 -6.65 3.00 -3.43
N ILE A 313 -7.35 4.12 -3.36
CA ILE A 313 -7.35 5.14 -4.40
C ILE A 313 -6.50 6.32 -3.95
N SER A 314 -5.48 6.61 -4.73
CA SER A 314 -4.61 7.78 -4.60
C SER A 314 -4.41 8.40 -5.97
N TYR A 315 -3.95 9.64 -6.00
CA TYR A 315 -3.65 10.29 -7.26
C TYR A 315 -2.40 11.17 -7.14
N MET A 316 -1.74 11.37 -8.28
CA MET A 316 -0.70 12.38 -8.42
C MET A 316 -1.07 13.36 -9.54
N ILE A 317 -0.57 14.58 -9.41
CA ILE A 317 -0.70 15.63 -10.42
C ILE A 317 0.70 15.91 -10.97
N LEU A 318 0.87 15.68 -12.26
CA LEU A 318 2.13 15.87 -12.95
C LEU A 318 2.19 17.26 -13.59
N PRO A 319 3.32 17.95 -13.49
CA PRO A 319 3.60 19.13 -14.32
C PRO A 319 3.50 18.77 -15.82
N PRO A 320 3.10 19.69 -16.71
CA PRO A 320 2.87 19.40 -18.13
C PRO A 320 4.06 18.73 -18.84
N GLN A 321 5.30 19.15 -18.53
CA GLN A 321 6.50 18.55 -19.11
C GLN A 321 6.71 17.09 -18.70
N LEU A 322 6.32 16.70 -17.50
CA LEU A 322 6.38 15.32 -17.05
C LEU A 322 5.23 14.48 -17.59
N LEU A 323 4.10 15.09 -17.90
CA LEU A 323 2.96 14.38 -18.48
C LEU A 323 3.28 13.80 -19.86
N ALA A 324 3.97 14.57 -20.71
CA ALA A 324 4.43 14.08 -22.02
C ALA A 324 5.38 12.88 -21.87
N ARG A 325 6.37 12.99 -20.95
CA ARG A 325 7.30 11.91 -20.62
C ARG A 325 6.59 10.69 -20.04
N TYR A 326 5.56 10.91 -19.21
CA TYR A 326 4.75 9.82 -18.64
C TYR A 326 3.99 9.05 -19.72
N ARG A 327 3.33 9.76 -20.63
CA ARG A 327 2.62 9.16 -21.78
C ARG A 327 3.53 8.29 -22.63
N GLU A 328 4.72 8.80 -22.94
CA GLU A 328 5.70 8.09 -23.75
C GLU A 328 6.24 6.83 -23.04
N ARG A 329 6.63 6.95 -21.77
CA ARG A 329 7.35 5.89 -21.06
C ARG A 329 6.45 4.91 -20.34
N LEU A 330 5.29 5.36 -19.83
CA LEU A 330 4.43 4.60 -18.92
C LEU A 330 2.98 4.50 -19.41
N GLY A 331 2.63 5.15 -20.53
CA GLY A 331 1.29 5.15 -21.09
C GLY A 331 0.77 3.79 -21.57
N PHE A 332 1.63 2.76 -21.61
CA PHE A 332 1.25 1.39 -21.96
C PHE A 332 0.67 0.60 -20.77
N TYR A 333 0.82 1.10 -19.53
CA TYR A 333 0.19 0.48 -18.37
C TYR A 333 -1.33 0.70 -18.39
N ALA A 334 -2.08 -0.25 -17.87
CA ALA A 334 -3.47 -0.01 -17.47
C ALA A 334 -3.51 0.59 -16.06
N CYS A 335 -4.51 1.40 -15.76
CA CYS A 335 -4.73 1.87 -14.40
C CYS A 335 -5.01 0.68 -13.46
N THR A 336 -4.38 0.69 -12.30
CA THR A 336 -4.44 -0.41 -11.32
C THR A 336 -5.66 -0.35 -10.40
N VAL A 337 -6.42 0.73 -10.44
CA VAL A 337 -7.65 0.88 -9.66
C VAL A 337 -8.84 0.38 -10.48
N SER A 338 -9.70 -0.41 -9.83
CA SER A 338 -10.93 -0.92 -10.44
C SER A 338 -11.81 0.21 -10.99
N SER A 339 -12.33 0.05 -12.23
CA SER A 339 -13.29 0.99 -12.84
C SER A 339 -14.54 1.16 -11.96
N PHE A 340 -15.04 0.09 -11.35
CA PHE A 340 -16.19 0.13 -10.43
C PHE A 340 -16.00 1.12 -9.29
N GLU A 341 -14.82 1.10 -8.66
CA GLU A 341 -14.49 2.01 -7.57
C GLU A 341 -14.23 3.42 -8.07
N GLN A 342 -13.58 3.59 -9.22
CA GLN A 342 -13.31 4.89 -9.79
C GLN A 342 -14.59 5.64 -10.15
N TYR A 343 -15.53 5.01 -10.82
CA TYR A 343 -16.84 5.63 -11.17
C TYR A 343 -17.71 5.87 -9.93
N THR A 344 -17.66 4.98 -8.94
CA THR A 344 -18.35 5.19 -7.66
C THR A 344 -17.80 6.41 -6.92
N LEU A 345 -16.47 6.56 -6.85
CA LEU A 345 -15.82 7.71 -6.23
C LEU A 345 -16.09 9.01 -7.01
N ALA A 346 -16.10 8.95 -8.34
CA ALA A 346 -16.46 10.11 -9.16
C ALA A 346 -17.84 10.63 -8.77
N ARG A 347 -18.85 9.77 -8.70
CA ARG A 347 -20.21 10.12 -8.26
C ARG A 347 -20.26 10.63 -6.84
N PHE A 348 -19.44 10.06 -5.95
CA PHE A 348 -19.35 10.47 -4.55
C PHE A 348 -18.84 11.92 -4.42
N LEU A 349 -17.87 12.30 -5.27
CA LEU A 349 -17.35 13.67 -5.39
C LEU A 349 -18.40 14.59 -6.04
N GLU A 350 -18.89 14.25 -7.24
CA GLU A 350 -19.81 15.08 -8.05
C GLU A 350 -21.12 15.42 -7.34
N GLN A 351 -21.65 14.49 -6.51
CA GLN A 351 -22.86 14.69 -5.74
C GLN A 351 -22.62 15.44 -4.41
N GLY A 352 -21.39 15.94 -4.14
CA GLY A 352 -21.03 16.63 -2.90
C GLY A 352 -21.08 15.74 -1.64
N ARG A 353 -21.14 14.42 -1.81
CA ARG A 353 -21.18 13.46 -0.69
C ARG A 353 -19.84 13.35 0.01
N TYR A 354 -18.76 13.57 -0.72
CA TYR A 354 -17.41 13.56 -0.17
C TYR A 354 -17.21 14.72 0.83
N GLU A 355 -17.60 15.94 0.49
CA GLU A 355 -17.49 17.09 1.40
C GLU A 355 -18.38 16.93 2.63
N GLN A 356 -19.59 16.41 2.45
CA GLN A 356 -20.47 16.10 3.58
C GLN A 356 -19.82 15.06 4.50
N HIS A 357 -19.14 14.07 3.91
CA HIS A 357 -18.39 13.06 4.65
C HIS A 357 -17.19 13.69 5.38
N LEU A 358 -16.35 14.48 4.72
CA LEU A 358 -15.21 15.17 5.30
C LEU A 358 -15.61 16.08 6.47
N ASN A 359 -16.68 16.84 6.33
CA ASN A 359 -17.15 17.72 7.40
C ASN A 359 -17.58 16.94 8.66
N ARG A 360 -18.25 15.78 8.47
CA ARG A 360 -18.58 14.87 9.57
C ARG A 360 -17.31 14.28 10.20
N MET A 361 -16.35 13.86 9.37
CA MET A 361 -15.07 13.30 9.84
C MET A 361 -14.28 14.32 10.65
N ARG A 362 -14.14 15.56 10.16
CA ARG A 362 -13.47 16.66 10.88
C ARG A 362 -14.08 16.88 12.25
N THR A 363 -15.42 16.95 12.33
CA THR A 363 -16.12 17.13 13.60
C THR A 363 -15.86 15.98 14.57
N ARG A 364 -15.98 14.73 14.08
CA ARG A 364 -15.77 13.54 14.90
C ARG A 364 -14.32 13.38 15.36
N TYR A 365 -13.36 13.62 14.47
CA TYR A 365 -11.94 13.52 14.84
C TYR A 365 -11.53 14.63 15.81
N ARG A 366 -12.02 15.85 15.65
CA ARG A 366 -11.81 16.91 16.63
C ARG A 366 -12.37 16.51 17.99
N GLN A 367 -13.62 16.05 18.06
CA GLN A 367 -14.24 15.60 19.32
C GLN A 367 -13.47 14.44 19.95
N LYS A 368 -13.01 13.49 19.13
CA LYS A 368 -12.22 12.34 19.61
C LYS A 368 -10.85 12.78 20.12
N ARG A 369 -10.16 13.67 19.41
CA ARG A 369 -8.89 14.26 19.86
C ARG A 369 -9.06 14.94 21.21
N ASP A 370 -10.06 15.82 21.33
CA ASP A 370 -10.35 16.57 22.55
C ASP A 370 -10.65 15.60 23.72
N ALA A 371 -11.47 14.57 23.48
CA ALA A 371 -11.78 13.56 24.50
C ALA A 371 -10.54 12.72 24.90
N VAL A 372 -9.62 12.43 23.98
CA VAL A 372 -8.37 11.73 24.31
C VAL A 372 -7.47 12.63 25.16
N ILE A 373 -7.34 13.90 24.82
CA ILE A 373 -6.54 14.87 25.58
C ILE A 373 -7.14 15.09 26.99
N ASP A 374 -8.46 15.24 27.09
CA ASP A 374 -9.16 15.34 28.37
C ASP A 374 -8.97 14.10 29.25
N ALA A 375 -9.00 12.89 28.62
CA ALA A 375 -8.75 11.65 29.33
C ALA A 375 -7.29 11.58 29.85
N ILE A 376 -6.31 12.06 29.07
CA ILE A 376 -4.91 12.16 29.51
C ILE A 376 -4.81 13.12 30.71
N GLY A 377 -5.40 14.31 30.61
CA GLY A 377 -5.40 15.31 31.67
C GLY A 377 -6.12 14.88 32.95
N SER A 378 -7.06 13.93 32.85
CA SER A 378 -7.81 13.37 33.98
C SER A 378 -7.24 12.03 34.48
N SER A 379 -6.16 11.54 33.90
CA SER A 379 -5.50 10.27 34.23
C SER A 379 -4.33 10.48 35.23
N PRO A 380 -3.72 9.41 35.75
CA PRO A 380 -2.49 9.51 36.54
C PRO A 380 -1.30 10.13 35.78
N LEU A 381 -1.42 10.33 34.46
CA LEU A 381 -0.42 11.04 33.64
C LEU A 381 -0.50 12.56 33.76
N SER A 382 -1.53 13.10 34.35
CA SER A 382 -1.72 14.55 34.53
C SER A 382 -0.52 15.21 35.20
N GLY A 383 0.00 16.28 34.58
CA GLY A 383 1.22 16.95 35.05
C GLY A 383 2.54 16.20 34.80
N ARG A 384 2.50 14.97 34.22
CA ARG A 384 3.65 14.14 33.87
C ARG A 384 3.90 14.03 32.39
N VAL A 385 3.01 14.62 31.58
CA VAL A 385 3.09 14.63 30.11
C VAL A 385 2.74 16.01 29.58
N GLU A 386 3.28 16.31 28.38
CA GLU A 386 2.94 17.49 27.60
C GLU A 386 2.44 17.06 26.22
N VAL A 387 1.37 17.70 25.72
CA VAL A 387 0.80 17.41 24.40
C VAL A 387 1.19 18.52 23.44
N TRP A 388 1.76 18.15 22.29
CA TRP A 388 2.21 19.06 21.24
C TRP A 388 1.57 18.72 19.89
N GLU A 389 1.55 19.68 18.95
CA GLU A 389 1.14 19.51 17.54
C GLU A 389 -0.28 18.91 17.37
N GLN A 390 -1.22 19.35 18.19
CA GLN A 390 -2.59 18.82 18.22
C GLN A 390 -3.57 19.47 17.22
N ASP A 391 -3.17 20.53 16.50
CA ASP A 391 -4.09 21.37 15.73
C ASP A 391 -4.42 20.87 14.34
N ALA A 392 -3.72 19.87 13.86
CA ALA A 392 -3.89 19.28 12.53
C ALA A 392 -3.65 17.77 12.54
N GLY A 393 -4.16 17.10 11.51
CA GLY A 393 -3.90 15.67 11.24
C GLY A 393 -4.60 14.71 12.20
N LEU A 394 -4.18 13.44 12.12
CA LEU A 394 -4.80 12.33 12.86
C LEU A 394 -3.92 11.80 14.01
N HIS A 395 -2.84 12.50 14.33
CA HIS A 395 -1.94 12.22 15.45
C HIS A 395 -1.54 13.53 16.15
N PHE A 396 -1.02 13.39 17.34
CA PHE A 396 -0.32 14.44 18.06
C PHE A 396 0.91 13.83 18.77
N LEU A 397 1.80 14.70 19.25
CA LEU A 397 2.94 14.26 20.04
C LEU A 397 2.63 14.37 21.53
N MET A 398 3.12 13.38 22.31
CA MET A 398 3.01 13.40 23.77
C MET A 398 4.41 13.16 24.36
N HIS A 399 4.98 14.18 24.96
CA HIS A 399 6.24 14.12 25.67
C HIS A 399 6.01 13.56 27.08
N LEU A 400 6.77 12.57 27.48
CA LEU A 400 6.71 11.90 28.77
C LEU A 400 7.83 12.41 29.69
N HIS A 401 7.51 12.88 30.89
CA HIS A 401 8.49 13.25 31.89
C HIS A 401 8.95 11.97 32.65
N THR A 402 9.93 11.24 32.10
CA THR A 402 10.46 9.98 32.63
C THR A 402 11.94 9.87 32.40
N GLU A 403 12.63 9.10 33.25
CA GLU A 403 14.06 8.76 33.11
C GLU A 403 14.27 7.46 32.30
N LEU A 404 13.19 6.74 31.93
CA LEU A 404 13.29 5.51 31.17
C LEU A 404 13.58 5.80 29.70
N GLY A 405 14.64 5.23 29.15
CA GLY A 405 14.90 5.34 27.70
C GLY A 405 13.82 4.66 26.85
N ASP A 406 13.72 5.05 25.59
CA ASP A 406 12.67 4.62 24.66
C ASP A 406 12.58 3.10 24.50
N ASP A 407 13.71 2.37 24.51
CA ASP A 407 13.70 0.90 24.41
C ASP A 407 13.06 0.24 25.65
N ALA A 408 13.35 0.77 26.84
CA ALA A 408 12.75 0.29 28.08
C ALA A 408 11.25 0.61 28.14
N LEU A 409 10.85 1.80 27.69
CA LEU A 409 9.44 2.19 27.55
C LEU A 409 8.69 1.23 26.63
N ARG A 410 9.27 0.91 25.46
CA ARG A 410 8.66 -0.01 24.48
C ARG A 410 8.46 -1.40 25.08
N GLN A 411 9.51 -1.99 25.67
CA GLN A 411 9.44 -3.34 26.25
C GLN A 411 8.41 -3.43 27.38
N ARG A 412 8.40 -2.46 28.28
CA ARG A 412 7.43 -2.43 29.40
C ARG A 412 6.00 -2.21 28.90
N ALA A 413 5.82 -1.36 27.87
CA ALA A 413 4.52 -1.15 27.25
C ALA A 413 3.97 -2.42 26.61
N GLU A 414 4.79 -3.12 25.85
CA GLU A 414 4.43 -4.41 25.24
C GLU A 414 4.03 -5.44 26.30
N ALA A 415 4.80 -5.55 27.39
CA ALA A 415 4.48 -6.42 28.53
C ALA A 415 3.14 -6.05 29.20
N ALA A 416 2.77 -4.75 29.19
CA ALA A 416 1.48 -4.27 29.69
C ALA A 416 0.33 -4.35 28.66
N GLY A 417 0.60 -4.92 27.47
CA GLY A 417 -0.36 -5.01 26.38
C GLY A 417 -0.63 -3.69 25.65
N LEU A 418 0.29 -2.73 25.74
CA LEU A 418 0.20 -1.45 25.05
C LEU A 418 1.11 -1.43 23.83
N ARG A 419 0.62 -0.90 22.71
CA ARG A 419 1.42 -0.62 21.52
C ARG A 419 1.69 0.87 21.44
N LEU A 420 2.95 1.25 21.53
CA LEU A 420 3.42 2.63 21.44
C LEU A 420 4.19 2.85 20.13
N ALA A 421 4.15 4.07 19.61
CA ALA A 421 5.06 4.55 18.59
C ALA A 421 5.89 5.68 19.19
N LEU A 422 7.19 5.52 19.25
CA LEU A 422 8.10 6.52 19.76
C LEU A 422 8.67 7.35 18.61
N LEU A 423 8.90 8.64 18.82
CA LEU A 423 9.45 9.52 17.79
C LEU A 423 10.81 9.02 17.28
N SER A 424 11.59 8.41 18.16
CA SER A 424 12.88 7.78 17.81
C SER A 424 12.76 6.65 16.78
N ASP A 425 11.61 5.97 16.67
CA ASP A 425 11.38 4.92 15.67
C ASP A 425 11.38 5.45 14.22
N TYR A 426 11.22 6.75 14.06
CA TYR A 426 11.14 7.42 12.75
C TYR A 426 12.46 8.06 12.33
N TYR A 427 13.46 8.09 13.20
CA TYR A 427 14.80 8.54 12.87
C TYR A 427 15.63 7.43 12.21
N SER A 428 16.45 7.81 11.27
CA SER A 428 17.41 6.85 10.68
C SER A 428 18.47 6.38 11.66
N ARG A 429 18.77 7.21 12.66
CA ARG A 429 19.65 6.92 13.79
C ARG A 429 18.90 7.21 15.09
N PRO A 430 18.23 6.21 15.67
CA PRO A 430 17.42 6.39 16.88
C PRO A 430 18.20 6.92 18.09
N ASP A 431 19.49 6.65 18.15
CA ASP A 431 20.43 7.15 19.20
C ASP A 431 20.58 8.67 19.20
N THR A 432 20.31 9.33 18.08
CA THR A 432 20.39 10.81 17.96
C THR A 432 19.03 11.48 18.11
N ALA A 433 17.96 10.72 18.27
CA ALA A 433 16.59 11.22 18.33
C ALA A 433 16.28 11.81 19.71
N PRO A 434 15.39 12.82 19.79
CA PRO A 434 14.74 13.19 21.03
C PRO A 434 14.04 11.98 21.63
N GLN A 435 14.28 11.74 22.92
CA GLN A 435 13.70 10.61 23.66
C GLN A 435 12.37 10.99 24.32
N HIS A 436 11.62 10.00 24.75
CA HIS A 436 10.41 10.15 25.56
C HIS A 436 9.24 10.83 24.86
N ILE A 437 9.21 10.79 23.52
CA ILE A 437 8.13 11.42 22.75
C ILE A 437 7.32 10.32 22.03
N LEU A 438 6.04 10.19 22.39
CA LEU A 438 5.10 9.31 21.71
C LEU A 438 4.42 10.02 20.55
N VAL A 439 4.25 9.29 19.46
CA VAL A 439 3.39 9.67 18.32
C VAL A 439 2.02 9.01 18.54
N VAL A 440 1.07 9.76 19.07
CA VAL A 440 -0.25 9.22 19.44
C VAL A 440 -1.21 9.34 18.26
N ASN A 441 -1.50 8.23 17.60
CA ASN A 441 -2.49 8.14 16.53
C ASN A 441 -3.91 7.98 17.11
N TYR A 442 -4.58 9.08 17.42
CA TYR A 442 -5.86 9.06 18.14
C TYR A 442 -7.06 8.58 17.31
N ALA A 443 -6.96 8.58 15.97
CA ALA A 443 -8.06 8.18 15.10
C ALA A 443 -8.58 6.76 15.36
N GLY A 444 -7.68 5.82 15.67
CA GLY A 444 -7.99 4.41 15.91
C GLY A 444 -8.18 4.03 17.37
N ILE A 445 -7.99 4.93 18.32
CA ILE A 445 -8.04 4.61 19.76
C ILE A 445 -9.44 4.10 20.15
N ASP A 446 -9.48 2.99 20.88
CA ASP A 446 -10.67 2.50 21.56
C ASP A 446 -10.92 3.32 22.84
N MET A 447 -11.95 4.16 22.81
CA MET A 447 -12.26 5.08 23.92
C MET A 447 -12.70 4.35 25.19
N GLU A 448 -13.26 3.15 25.11
CA GLU A 448 -13.65 2.36 26.29
C GLU A 448 -12.43 1.81 27.02
N ARG A 449 -11.38 1.45 26.28
CA ARG A 449 -10.12 0.93 26.83
C ARG A 449 -9.13 2.02 27.24
N LEU A 450 -9.31 3.24 26.74
CA LEU A 450 -8.36 4.34 26.95
C LEU A 450 -8.07 4.63 28.43
N PRO A 451 -9.05 4.75 29.35
CA PRO A 451 -8.77 5.05 30.75
C PRO A 451 -7.89 4.01 31.45
N GLU A 452 -8.12 2.73 31.14
CA GLU A 452 -7.31 1.63 31.67
C GLU A 452 -5.91 1.62 31.02
N GLY A 453 -5.81 1.86 29.71
CA GLY A 453 -4.54 1.95 29.01
C GLY A 453 -3.66 3.07 29.54
N LEU A 454 -4.22 4.25 29.85
CA LEU A 454 -3.49 5.36 30.47
C LEU A 454 -3.03 5.03 31.90
N ARG A 455 -3.80 4.28 32.69
CA ARG A 455 -3.37 3.78 33.98
C ARG A 455 -2.18 2.84 33.87
N ARG A 456 -2.24 1.88 32.94
CA ARG A 456 -1.12 0.97 32.66
C ARG A 456 0.12 1.75 32.20
N LEU A 457 -0.07 2.73 31.31
CA LEU A 457 1.03 3.57 30.85
C LEU A 457 1.68 4.33 32.01
N ALA A 458 0.91 4.88 32.95
CA ALA A 458 1.44 5.53 34.14
C ALA A 458 2.24 4.58 35.03
N GLN A 459 1.80 3.34 35.20
CA GLN A 459 2.48 2.33 36.02
C GLN A 459 3.84 1.91 35.46
N ILE A 460 4.03 1.96 34.13
CA ILE A 460 5.24 1.54 33.45
C ILE A 460 6.50 2.22 34.00
N TRP A 461 6.40 3.49 34.39
CA TRP A 461 7.55 4.22 34.92
C TRP A 461 7.50 4.49 36.43
N GLU A 462 6.48 3.98 37.15
CA GLU A 462 6.39 4.01 38.60
C GLU A 462 7.11 2.84 39.30
N GLU A 463 7.30 1.73 38.57
CA GLU A 463 8.04 0.59 39.14
C GLU A 463 9.51 0.95 39.30
N PRO A 464 10.04 0.95 40.58
CA PRO A 464 11.43 1.13 40.79
C PRO A 464 12.21 -0.04 40.20
N SER A 465 13.40 0.23 39.70
CA SER A 465 14.40 -0.78 39.30
C SER A 465 14.81 -1.61 40.55
N CYS A 466 13.94 -2.53 40.97
CA CYS A 466 14.23 -3.52 41.98
C CYS A 466 14.30 -4.88 41.37
N MET A 467 15.44 -5.18 40.75
CA MET A 467 16.00 -6.52 40.65
C MET A 467 17.49 -6.42 40.32
N THR A 468 18.27 -6.02 41.30
CA THR A 468 19.66 -6.52 41.44
C THR A 468 19.73 -7.21 42.80
N ASN A 469 19.61 -8.52 42.77
CA ASN A 469 20.23 -9.46 43.69
C ASN A 469 20.67 -10.67 42.91
#